data_e1e5af429472cabb8397d54a6e8f6027
#
_entry.id   e1e5af429472cabb8397d54a6e8f6027
#
_cell.length_a   1.000
_cell.length_b   1.000
_cell.length_c   1.000
_cell.angle_alpha   90.00
_cell.angle_beta   90.00
_cell.angle_gamma   90.00
#
_symmetry.space_group_name_H-M   'P 1'
#
loop_
_entity.id
_entity.type
_entity.pdbx_description
1 polymer ?
#
loop_
_entity_poly.entity_id
_entity_poly.type
_entity_poly.pdbx_seq_one_letter_code
_entity_poly.pdbx_strand_id
1 'polypeptide(L)'
;MLRTREYGDIPFTTVGDSAFPRYSWLMKPYNENTRDPRKRYLNKRLCSARVVSEHAYGILKGRWRILYKKTECRLKNIRHVIMACIALHNICIARDDPCKARWRLEIENLHLVRNRGNGEQNGEADQVRMRITNWLWDIRQQRQLMG
;
A
#
# COMPACT_ATOMS: atom_id res chain seq x y z
N MET A 1 -0.25 9.62 -15.65
CA MET A 1 1.00 9.25 -16.33
C MET A 1 2.05 10.30 -16.00
N LEU A 2 3.17 9.91 -15.44
CA LEU A 2 4.26 10.83 -15.08
C LEU A 2 5.25 10.81 -16.20
N ARG A 3 5.36 11.92 -16.96
CA ARG A 3 6.35 12.07 -18.02
C ARG A 3 7.69 12.43 -17.40
N THR A 4 8.68 11.59 -17.57
CA THR A 4 10.06 11.87 -17.19
C THR A 4 10.94 11.93 -18.44
N ARG A 5 11.82 12.95 -18.53
CA ARG A 5 12.71 13.12 -19.71
C ARG A 5 13.67 11.94 -19.88
N GLU A 6 14.08 11.29 -18.81
CA GLU A 6 15.10 10.23 -18.80
C GLU A 6 14.54 8.80 -18.80
N TYR A 7 13.37 8.58 -18.19
CA TYR A 7 12.81 7.23 -17.98
C TYR A 7 11.56 6.95 -18.80
N GLY A 8 11.20 7.89 -19.68
CA GLY A 8 9.98 7.81 -20.49
C GLY A 8 8.71 7.93 -19.64
N ASP A 9 7.62 7.45 -20.18
CA ASP A 9 6.32 7.52 -19.53
C ASP A 9 6.21 6.46 -18.43
N ILE A 10 6.13 6.90 -17.19
CA ILE A 10 5.84 6.03 -16.04
C ILE A 10 4.33 5.98 -15.85
N PRO A 11 3.69 4.80 -15.99
CA PRO A 11 2.26 4.67 -15.79
C PRO A 11 1.88 4.86 -14.31
N PHE A 12 0.64 5.24 -14.04
CA PHE A 12 0.10 5.17 -12.68
C PHE A 12 0.09 3.72 -12.20
N THR A 13 0.67 3.48 -11.05
CA THR A 13 0.77 2.15 -10.47
C THR A 13 0.15 2.12 -9.09
N THR A 14 -0.50 1.00 -8.78
CA THR A 14 -0.98 0.68 -7.43
C THR A 14 0.08 -0.14 -6.70
N VAL A 15 0.19 0.03 -5.40
CA VAL A 15 1.10 -0.77 -4.56
C VAL A 15 0.38 -2.02 -4.09
N GLY A 16 0.95 -3.18 -4.38
CA GLY A 16 0.40 -4.47 -3.98
C GLY A 16 1.32 -5.26 -3.05
N ASP A 17 0.75 -6.29 -2.46
CA ASP A 17 1.47 -7.27 -1.65
C ASP A 17 2.24 -8.25 -2.54
N SER A 18 3.22 -8.94 -1.96
CA SER A 18 3.99 -10.00 -2.62
C SER A 18 3.11 -11.19 -3.05
N ALA A 19 1.93 -11.38 -2.45
CA ALA A 19 0.98 -12.44 -2.78
C ALA A 19 0.30 -12.26 -4.15
N PHE A 20 0.16 -11.02 -4.65
CA PHE A 20 -0.49 -10.78 -5.93
C PHE A 20 0.39 -11.14 -7.12
N PRO A 21 -0.18 -11.49 -8.29
CA PRO A 21 0.56 -11.61 -9.54
C PRO A 21 1.19 -10.26 -9.92
N ARG A 22 2.17 -10.28 -10.84
CA ARG A 22 2.81 -9.05 -11.32
C ARG A 22 2.05 -8.51 -12.53
N TYR A 23 1.69 -7.22 -12.43
CA TYR A 23 1.09 -6.47 -13.53
C TYR A 23 1.83 -5.15 -13.74
N SER A 24 1.79 -4.60 -14.95
CA SER A 24 2.43 -3.30 -15.27
C SER A 24 1.86 -2.13 -14.45
N TRP A 25 0.62 -2.26 -13.98
CA TRP A 25 -0.06 -1.28 -13.12
C TRP A 25 0.02 -1.62 -11.61
N LEU A 26 0.54 -2.81 -11.23
CA LEU A 26 0.64 -3.24 -9.82
C LEU A 26 2.09 -3.40 -9.39
N MET A 27 2.58 -2.44 -8.61
CA MET A 27 3.94 -2.43 -8.11
C MET A 27 4.10 -3.34 -6.90
N LYS A 28 5.04 -4.29 -7.01
CA LYS A 28 5.38 -5.25 -5.95
C LYS A 28 6.84 -5.08 -5.52
N PRO A 29 7.16 -5.39 -4.25
CA PRO A 29 8.54 -5.39 -3.80
C PRO A 29 9.38 -6.46 -4.55
N TYR A 30 10.67 -6.20 -4.67
CA TYR A 30 11.66 -7.20 -5.05
C TYR A 30 11.86 -8.23 -3.93
N ASN A 31 12.55 -9.31 -4.23
CA ASN A 31 12.95 -10.28 -3.22
C ASN A 31 13.68 -9.58 -2.07
N GLU A 32 13.37 -9.95 -0.82
CA GLU A 32 13.95 -9.35 0.39
C GLU A 32 15.47 -9.51 0.45
N ASN A 33 16.00 -10.60 -0.12
CA ASN A 33 17.43 -10.91 -0.15
C ASN A 33 18.21 -10.18 -1.26
N THR A 34 17.57 -9.22 -1.97
CA THR A 34 18.27 -8.48 -3.02
C THR A 34 19.45 -7.67 -2.46
N ARG A 35 20.62 -7.77 -3.11
CA ARG A 35 21.83 -7.02 -2.75
C ARG A 35 21.87 -5.63 -3.40
N ASP A 36 21.07 -5.39 -4.45
CA ASP A 36 21.04 -4.11 -5.16
C ASP A 36 20.44 -3.00 -4.27
N PRO A 37 21.19 -1.94 -3.96
CA PRO A 37 20.75 -0.86 -3.09
C PRO A 37 19.54 -0.11 -3.64
N ARG A 38 19.38 0.00 -4.98
CA ARG A 38 18.26 0.64 -5.65
C ARG A 38 16.96 -0.14 -5.41
N LYS A 39 17.03 -1.47 -5.55
CA LYS A 39 15.91 -2.38 -5.31
C LYS A 39 15.50 -2.39 -3.83
N ARG A 40 16.48 -2.35 -2.93
CA ARG A 40 16.22 -2.23 -1.47
C ARG A 40 15.53 -0.91 -1.15
N TYR A 41 15.93 0.17 -1.80
CA TYR A 41 15.29 1.47 -1.60
C TYR A 41 13.85 1.48 -2.09
N LEU A 42 13.57 0.91 -3.27
CA LEU A 42 12.19 0.72 -3.73
C LEU A 42 11.37 -0.09 -2.72
N ASN A 43 11.89 -1.23 -2.25
CA ASN A 43 11.20 -2.05 -1.26
C ASN A 43 10.83 -1.25 0.00
N LYS A 44 11.75 -0.43 0.50
CA LYS A 44 11.50 0.47 1.64
C LYS A 44 10.37 1.47 1.34
N ARG A 45 10.37 2.07 0.16
CA ARG A 45 9.33 3.04 -0.25
C ARG A 45 7.96 2.38 -0.38
N LEU A 46 7.88 1.20 -1.00
CA LEU A 46 6.65 0.43 -1.11
C LEU A 46 6.13 -0.02 0.25
N CYS A 47 7.01 -0.47 1.14
CA CYS A 47 6.64 -0.83 2.51
C CYS A 47 6.04 0.38 3.25
N SER A 48 6.69 1.54 3.18
CA SER A 48 6.17 2.77 3.81
C SER A 48 4.80 3.18 3.27
N ALA A 49 4.58 3.06 1.95
CA ALA A 49 3.29 3.38 1.35
C ALA A 49 2.17 2.42 1.81
N ARG A 50 2.51 1.12 1.98
CA ARG A 50 1.56 0.12 2.49
C ARG A 50 1.18 0.37 3.94
N VAL A 51 2.15 0.70 4.79
CA VAL A 51 1.91 1.00 6.21
C VAL A 51 0.84 2.08 6.39
N VAL A 52 0.85 3.12 5.54
CA VAL A 52 -0.18 4.17 5.57
C VAL A 52 -1.58 3.61 5.32
N SER A 53 -1.71 2.74 4.30
CA SER A 53 -2.99 2.10 3.98
C SER A 53 -3.46 1.16 5.10
N GLU A 54 -2.53 0.40 5.67
CA GLU A 54 -2.79 -0.51 6.78
C GLU A 54 -3.26 0.24 8.02
N HIS A 55 -2.62 1.38 8.34
CA HIS A 55 -3.07 2.28 9.40
C HIS A 55 -4.48 2.83 9.14
N ALA A 56 -4.77 3.26 7.90
CA ALA A 56 -6.09 3.77 7.54
C ALA A 56 -7.18 2.69 7.74
N TYR A 57 -6.95 1.46 7.26
CA TYR A 57 -7.86 0.34 7.50
C TYR A 57 -7.98 -0.04 8.96
N GLY A 58 -6.89 0.04 9.69
CA GLY A 58 -6.89 -0.20 11.12
C GLY A 58 -7.78 0.79 11.86
N ILE A 59 -7.61 2.10 11.61
CA ILE A 59 -8.44 3.15 12.21
C ILE A 59 -9.91 2.98 11.83
N LEU A 60 -10.21 2.66 10.56
CA LEU A 60 -11.57 2.35 10.10
C LEU A 60 -12.19 1.20 10.90
N LYS A 61 -11.50 0.06 10.99
CA LYS A 61 -11.96 -1.12 11.73
C LYS A 61 -12.04 -0.87 13.25
N GLY A 62 -11.11 -0.11 13.80
CA GLY A 62 -11.10 0.27 15.21
C GLY A 62 -12.32 1.12 15.57
N ARG A 63 -12.66 2.09 14.72
CA ARG A 63 -13.85 2.95 14.90
C ARG A 63 -15.15 2.17 14.69
N TRP A 64 -15.21 1.36 13.63
CA TRP A 64 -16.39 0.59 13.24
C TRP A 64 -16.16 -0.91 13.52
N ARG A 65 -16.36 -1.32 14.77
CA ARG A 65 -16.07 -2.67 15.27
C ARG A 65 -16.85 -3.78 14.53
N ILE A 66 -17.93 -3.44 13.85
CA ILE A 66 -18.68 -4.37 12.98
C ILE A 66 -17.82 -4.92 11.84
N LEU A 67 -16.82 -4.14 11.35
CA LEU A 67 -15.88 -4.57 10.31
C LEU A 67 -14.78 -5.52 10.83
N TYR A 68 -14.64 -5.62 12.14
CA TYR A 68 -13.65 -6.48 12.81
C TYR A 68 -14.23 -7.81 13.25
N LYS A 69 -15.51 -7.83 13.61
CA LYS A 69 -16.19 -9.02 14.09
C LYS A 69 -16.59 -9.94 12.93
N LYS A 70 -16.79 -11.23 13.25
CA LYS A 70 -17.42 -12.17 12.32
C LYS A 70 -18.77 -11.61 11.90
N THR A 71 -19.02 -11.60 10.60
CA THR A 71 -20.22 -11.01 10.02
C THR A 71 -21.43 -11.88 10.27
N GLU A 72 -22.42 -11.33 10.96
CA GLU A 72 -23.71 -11.99 11.23
C GLU A 72 -24.79 -11.60 10.20
N CYS A 73 -24.49 -10.63 9.32
CA CYS A 73 -25.42 -10.20 8.29
C CYS A 73 -25.29 -11.04 7.00
N ARG A 74 -26.38 -11.07 6.20
CA ARG A 74 -26.36 -11.74 4.89
C ARG A 74 -25.32 -11.10 3.97
N LEU A 75 -24.62 -11.92 3.17
CA LEU A 75 -23.57 -11.47 2.24
C LEU A 75 -24.00 -10.31 1.34
N LYS A 76 -25.26 -10.28 0.87
CA LYS A 76 -25.78 -9.18 0.06
C LYS A 76 -25.78 -7.83 0.79
N ASN A 77 -25.87 -7.82 2.11
CA ASN A 77 -25.93 -6.59 2.92
C ASN A 77 -24.55 -6.12 3.35
N ILE A 78 -23.53 -6.99 3.34
CA ILE A 78 -22.18 -6.67 3.84
C ILE A 78 -21.55 -5.50 3.08
N ARG A 79 -21.78 -5.43 1.77
CA ARG A 79 -21.31 -4.33 0.93
C ARG A 79 -21.88 -2.97 1.39
N HIS A 80 -23.16 -2.93 1.71
CA HIS A 80 -23.80 -1.69 2.19
C HIS A 80 -23.26 -1.28 3.57
N VAL A 81 -23.04 -2.24 4.46
CA VAL A 81 -22.42 -1.99 5.78
C VAL A 81 -21.02 -1.41 5.62
N ILE A 82 -20.18 -1.99 4.75
CA ILE A 82 -18.81 -1.49 4.49
C ILE A 82 -18.89 -0.07 3.94
N MET A 83 -19.72 0.19 2.94
CA MET A 83 -19.88 1.52 2.34
C MET A 83 -20.36 2.56 3.34
N ALA A 84 -21.33 2.21 4.19
CA ALA A 84 -21.81 3.10 5.26
C ALA A 84 -20.68 3.42 6.25
N CYS A 85 -19.90 2.41 6.69
CA CYS A 85 -18.78 2.63 7.58
C CYS A 85 -17.71 3.55 6.98
N ILE A 86 -17.39 3.40 5.68
CA ILE A 86 -16.44 4.26 4.97
C ILE A 86 -16.97 5.69 4.89
N ALA A 87 -18.24 5.88 4.50
CA ALA A 87 -18.84 7.21 4.39
C ALA A 87 -18.86 7.94 5.75
N LEU A 88 -19.29 7.27 6.80
CA LEU A 88 -19.30 7.82 8.16
C LEU A 88 -17.88 8.10 8.66
N HIS A 89 -16.92 7.24 8.35
CA HIS A 89 -15.51 7.45 8.70
C HIS A 89 -14.96 8.73 8.07
N ASN A 90 -15.25 8.95 6.78
CA ASN A 90 -14.82 10.15 6.08
C ASN A 90 -15.46 11.42 6.67
N ILE A 91 -16.73 11.35 7.10
CA ILE A 91 -17.41 12.46 7.79
C ILE A 91 -16.72 12.75 9.13
N CYS A 92 -16.35 11.72 9.90
CA CYS A 92 -15.63 11.90 11.16
C CYS A 92 -14.26 12.56 10.93
N ILE A 93 -13.53 12.13 9.90
CA ILE A 93 -12.24 12.75 9.54
C ILE A 93 -12.43 14.22 9.16
N ALA A 94 -13.42 14.53 8.32
CA ALA A 94 -13.71 15.89 7.88
C ALA A 94 -14.13 16.84 9.03
N ARG A 95 -14.57 16.28 10.15
CA ARG A 95 -14.97 17.01 11.35
C ARG A 95 -13.90 16.98 12.46
N ASP A 96 -12.68 16.56 12.12
CA ASP A 96 -11.56 16.42 13.08
C ASP A 96 -11.93 15.60 14.33
N ASP A 97 -12.85 14.62 14.17
CA ASP A 97 -13.19 13.69 15.24
C ASP A 97 -12.09 12.61 15.36
N PRO A 98 -11.20 12.68 16.37
CA PRO A 98 -10.06 11.80 16.46
C PRO A 98 -10.48 10.38 16.81
N CYS A 99 -9.79 9.40 16.22
CA CYS A 99 -9.91 8.01 16.65
C CYS A 99 -9.33 7.85 18.06
N LYS A 100 -10.09 7.24 18.99
CA LYS A 100 -9.63 7.02 20.36
C LYS A 100 -8.34 6.21 20.41
N ALA A 101 -7.39 6.60 21.21
CA ALA A 101 -6.06 5.96 21.30
C ALA A 101 -6.13 4.43 21.53
N ARG A 102 -7.07 3.97 22.37
CA ARG A 102 -7.30 2.54 22.63
C ARG A 102 -7.64 1.72 21.38
N TRP A 103 -8.19 2.35 20.35
CA TRP A 103 -8.52 1.67 19.10
C TRP A 103 -7.29 1.51 18.20
N ARG A 104 -6.25 2.37 18.36
CA ARG A 104 -4.97 2.26 17.67
C ARG A 104 -4.11 1.12 18.18
N LEU A 105 -4.09 0.90 19.49
CA LEU A 105 -3.29 -0.16 20.11
C LEU A 105 -3.68 -1.58 19.66
N GLU A 106 -4.96 -1.81 19.37
CA GLU A 106 -5.42 -3.11 18.85
C GLU A 106 -4.95 -3.38 17.41
N ILE A 107 -4.60 -2.33 16.67
CA ILE A 107 -4.16 -2.40 15.27
C ILE A 107 -2.68 -2.76 15.17
N GLU A 108 -1.85 -2.24 16.07
CA GLU A 108 -0.41 -2.50 16.11
C GLU A 108 -0.09 -3.98 16.38
N ASN A 109 -1.01 -4.71 17.02
CA ASN A 109 -0.90 -6.14 17.27
C ASN A 109 -1.35 -7.02 16.11
N LEU A 110 -1.96 -6.45 15.07
CA LEU A 110 -2.31 -7.16 13.82
C LEU A 110 -1.07 -7.28 12.93
N HIS A 111 -0.13 -8.13 13.35
CA HIS A 111 1.01 -8.47 12.51
C HIS A 111 0.55 -9.16 11.23
N LEU A 112 0.86 -8.53 10.14
CA LEU A 112 0.65 -8.97 8.79
C LEU A 112 1.19 -10.37 8.58
N VAL A 113 0.30 -11.28 8.23
CA VAL A 113 0.70 -12.57 7.66
C VAL A 113 1.38 -12.26 6.32
N ARG A 114 2.70 -12.39 6.28
CA ARG A 114 3.50 -12.28 5.06
C ARG A 114 3.24 -13.53 4.20
N ASN A 115 2.30 -13.44 3.29
CA ASN A 115 2.13 -14.46 2.27
C ASN A 115 3.23 -14.31 1.20
N ARG A 116 4.12 -15.29 1.11
CA ARG A 116 5.11 -15.41 0.04
C ARG A 116 4.43 -16.01 -1.20
N GLY A 117 3.80 -15.17 -2.01
CA GLY A 117 3.29 -15.59 -3.31
C GLY A 117 4.40 -15.57 -4.36
N ASN A 118 4.66 -16.69 -5.00
CA ASN A 118 5.43 -16.77 -6.24
C ASN A 118 4.52 -16.34 -7.39
N GLY A 119 4.52 -15.04 -7.73
CA GLY A 119 3.77 -14.55 -8.88
C GLY A 119 4.49 -14.82 -10.19
N GLU A 120 3.74 -15.14 -11.24
CA GLU A 120 4.22 -15.32 -12.61
C GLU A 120 5.10 -14.15 -13.09
N GLN A 121 6.10 -14.48 -13.93
CA GLN A 121 6.99 -13.49 -14.51
C GLN A 121 6.26 -12.78 -15.65
N ASN A 122 6.12 -11.46 -15.54
CA ASN A 122 5.60 -10.60 -16.60
C ASN A 122 6.70 -9.58 -16.99
N GLY A 123 7.24 -9.73 -18.19
CA GLY A 123 8.38 -8.93 -18.67
C GLY A 123 8.08 -7.43 -18.72
N GLU A 124 6.87 -7.02 -19.12
CA GLU A 124 6.44 -5.62 -19.14
C GLU A 124 6.38 -5.05 -17.69
N ALA A 125 5.79 -5.79 -16.77
CA ALA A 125 5.73 -5.40 -15.36
C ALA A 125 7.13 -5.23 -14.74
N ASP A 126 8.08 -6.06 -15.13
CA ASP A 126 9.47 -5.97 -14.65
C ASP A 126 10.18 -4.74 -15.24
N GLN A 127 9.91 -4.37 -16.50
CA GLN A 127 10.43 -3.15 -17.10
C GLN A 127 9.88 -1.90 -16.42
N VAL A 128 8.58 -1.81 -16.18
CA VAL A 128 7.95 -0.69 -15.47
C VAL A 128 8.54 -0.58 -14.06
N ARG A 129 8.67 -1.69 -13.34
CA ARG A 129 9.25 -1.71 -12.01
C ARG A 129 10.71 -1.23 -12.02
N MET A 130 11.51 -1.62 -13.00
CA MET A 130 12.90 -1.19 -13.14
C MET A 130 13.00 0.32 -13.41
N ARG A 131 12.15 0.87 -14.29
CA ARG A 131 12.09 2.33 -14.57
C ARG A 131 11.78 3.11 -13.28
N ILE A 132 10.76 2.69 -12.53
CA ILE A 132 10.40 3.33 -11.25
C ILE A 132 11.52 3.20 -10.22
N THR A 133 12.21 2.06 -10.18
CA THR A 133 13.36 1.84 -9.28
C THR A 133 14.47 2.85 -9.55
N ASN A 134 14.86 3.02 -10.80
CA ASN A 134 15.92 3.94 -11.20
C ASN A 134 15.51 5.40 -10.96
N TRP A 135 14.31 5.77 -11.40
CA TRP A 135 13.76 7.12 -11.16
C TRP A 135 13.75 7.53 -9.69
N LEU A 136 13.24 6.67 -8.80
CA LEU A 136 13.21 6.94 -7.36
C LEU A 136 14.63 7.01 -6.76
N TRP A 137 15.55 6.21 -7.27
CA TRP A 137 16.93 6.23 -6.81
C TRP A 137 17.61 7.55 -7.16
N ASP A 138 17.43 8.05 -8.38
CA ASP A 138 18.03 9.30 -8.82
C ASP A 138 17.45 10.51 -8.11
N ILE A 139 16.14 10.54 -7.87
CA ILE A 139 15.54 11.58 -7.00
C ILE A 139 16.18 11.57 -5.61
N ARG A 140 16.46 10.39 -5.05
CA ARG A 140 17.12 10.28 -3.75
C ARG A 140 18.53 10.88 -3.81
N GLN A 141 19.31 10.55 -4.84
CA GLN A 141 20.67 11.07 -5.01
C GLN A 141 20.66 12.60 -5.15
N GLN A 142 19.78 13.14 -5.99
CA GLN A 142 19.63 14.59 -6.15
C GLN A 142 19.31 15.29 -4.82
N ARG A 143 18.41 14.73 -4.01
CA ARG A 143 18.08 15.31 -2.69
C ARG A 143 19.26 15.27 -1.71
N GLN A 144 20.10 14.26 -1.77
CA GLN A 144 21.29 14.16 -0.92
C GLN A 144 22.39 15.15 -1.32
N LEU A 145 22.42 15.60 -2.58
CA LEU A 145 23.36 16.59 -3.07
C LEU A 145 22.93 18.04 -2.79
N MET A 146 21.65 18.24 -2.51
CA MET A 146 21.03 19.56 -2.29
C MET A 146 20.85 19.92 -0.79
N GLY A 147 21.05 18.98 0.12
CA GLY A 147 20.89 19.16 1.57
C GLY A 147 22.15 18.92 2.34
#